data_dfdce6b73f7eed9a63efcb41c6319c42
#
_entry.id   dfdce6b73f7eed9a63efcb41c6319c42
#
_cell.length_a   1.000
_cell.length_b   1.000
_cell.length_c   1.000
_cell.angle_alpha   90.00
_cell.angle_beta   90.00
_cell.angle_gamma   90.00
#
_symmetry.space_group_name_H-M   'P 1'
#
loop_
_entity.id
_entity.type
_entity.pdbx_description
1 polymer ?
#
loop_
_entity_poly.entity_id
_entity_poly.type
_entity_poly.pdbx_seq_one_letter_code
_entity_poly.pdbx_strand_id
1 'polypeptide(L)'
;LRDFYLFLDFKRDKTENIKESFYLLCTGLFEEKSEDLNYYKELLKEHTNKKMICTNPDLIVDKGERRELCAGSVALVFEKMGGEVIYFGKPFPEVYNQSINNKGKKVLSIGDNLNTDIKGANLLNYDSLIISNGIHKDEIKKEGIEIVSKRYEAIVNFIQTELKW
;
A
#
# COMPACT_ATOMS: atom_id res chain seq x y z
N LEU A 1 11.42 -5.13 -10.27
CA LEU A 1 12.32 -4.50 -9.28
C LEU A 1 13.56 -3.89 -9.94
N ARG A 2 14.20 -4.60 -10.91
CA ARG A 2 15.40 -4.11 -11.60
C ARG A 2 15.18 -2.78 -12.35
N ASP A 3 14.00 -2.59 -12.94
CA ASP A 3 13.66 -1.41 -13.76
C ASP A 3 13.29 -0.19 -12.91
N PHE A 4 12.76 -0.39 -11.71
CA PHE A 4 12.45 0.69 -10.77
C PHE A 4 13.72 1.45 -10.32
N TYR A 5 14.84 0.76 -10.15
CA TYR A 5 16.12 1.36 -9.80
C TYR A 5 16.80 2.10 -10.95
N LEU A 6 16.39 1.88 -12.19
CA LEU A 6 16.89 2.62 -13.37
C LEU A 6 16.28 4.02 -13.47
N PHE A 7 15.07 4.21 -12.94
CA PHE A 7 14.38 5.51 -12.91
C PHE A 7 14.88 6.45 -11.82
N LEU A 8 15.41 5.90 -10.76
CA LEU A 8 15.98 6.64 -9.66
C LEU A 8 17.49 6.51 -9.78
N ASP A 9 18.22 7.62 -9.91
CA ASP A 9 19.69 7.65 -10.00
C ASP A 9 20.35 7.19 -8.67
N PHE A 10 19.77 6.18 -8.04
CA PHE A 10 20.18 5.58 -6.77
C PHE A 10 21.39 4.65 -6.87
N LYS A 11 21.99 4.51 -8.07
CA LYS A 11 23.16 3.65 -8.24
C LYS A 11 24.35 4.05 -7.38
N ARG A 12 24.42 5.32 -6.97
CA ARG A 12 25.56 5.84 -6.20
C ARG A 12 25.47 5.56 -4.71
N ASP A 13 24.26 5.45 -4.18
CA ASP A 13 24.03 5.54 -2.72
C ASP A 13 23.38 4.25 -2.16
N LYS A 14 23.33 3.17 -2.96
CA LYS A 14 22.81 1.88 -2.50
C LYS A 14 23.93 1.12 -1.77
N THR A 15 23.70 0.75 -0.52
CA THR A 15 24.47 -0.25 0.20
C THR A 15 23.66 -1.51 0.43
N GLU A 16 24.32 -2.68 0.36
CA GLU A 16 23.73 -3.96 0.76
C GLU A 16 23.91 -4.23 2.26
N ASN A 17 24.76 -3.44 2.93
CA ASN A 17 24.95 -3.52 4.35
C ASN A 17 23.97 -2.60 5.08
N ILE A 18 22.99 -3.20 5.73
CA ILE A 18 21.96 -2.45 6.46
C ILE A 18 22.53 -1.55 7.55
N LYS A 19 23.66 -1.91 8.17
CA LYS A 19 24.31 -1.12 9.22
C LYS A 19 24.86 0.21 8.68
N GLU A 20 25.32 0.23 7.45
CA GLU A 20 25.91 1.41 6.79
C GLU A 20 24.85 2.32 6.14
N SER A 21 23.60 1.86 6.01
CA SER A 21 22.54 2.65 5.40
C SER A 21 22.08 3.80 6.30
N PHE A 22 21.72 4.93 5.72
CA PHE A 22 21.09 6.06 6.43
C PHE A 22 19.57 5.84 6.61
N TYR A 23 18.93 5.16 5.66
CA TYR A 23 17.52 4.82 5.67
C TYR A 23 17.29 3.46 4.99
N LEU A 24 16.12 2.90 5.20
CA LEU A 24 15.71 1.63 4.60
C LEU A 24 14.69 1.91 3.50
N LEU A 25 14.86 1.31 2.32
CA LEU A 25 13.89 1.39 1.24
C LEU A 25 13.14 0.05 1.12
N CYS A 26 11.86 0.05 1.49
CA CYS A 26 10.99 -1.11 1.42
C CYS A 26 10.07 -1.01 0.20
N THR A 27 10.38 -1.79 -0.84
CA THR A 27 9.62 -1.85 -2.10
C THR A 27 8.79 -3.12 -2.24
N GLY A 28 9.02 -4.11 -1.40
CA GLY A 28 8.38 -5.43 -1.41
C GLY A 28 9.11 -6.40 -0.50
N LEU A 29 8.69 -7.66 -0.57
CA LEU A 29 9.32 -8.78 0.11
C LEU A 29 10.34 -9.46 -0.81
N PHE A 30 11.32 -10.17 -0.23
CA PHE A 30 12.22 -11.03 -0.99
C PHE A 30 11.45 -12.28 -1.46
N GLU A 31 11.73 -12.76 -2.65
CA GLU A 31 11.03 -13.92 -3.24
C GLU A 31 11.07 -15.16 -2.34
N GLU A 32 12.25 -15.45 -1.78
CA GLU A 32 12.43 -16.60 -0.87
C GLU A 32 11.82 -16.40 0.53
N LYS A 33 11.35 -15.20 0.84
CA LYS A 33 10.78 -14.79 2.14
C LYS A 33 9.47 -14.04 1.99
N SER A 34 8.70 -14.33 0.95
CA SER A 34 7.50 -13.59 0.57
C SER A 34 6.34 -13.71 1.58
N GLU A 35 6.36 -14.71 2.48
CA GLU A 35 5.32 -14.91 3.49
C GLU A 35 5.86 -14.91 4.93
N ASP A 36 7.17 -14.71 5.11
CA ASP A 36 7.83 -14.85 6.41
C ASP A 36 8.07 -13.50 7.09
N LEU A 37 7.04 -12.92 7.70
CA LEU A 37 7.17 -11.65 8.45
C LEU A 37 8.10 -11.77 9.67
N ASN A 38 8.29 -12.96 10.23
CA ASN A 38 9.24 -13.15 11.32
C ASN A 38 10.69 -12.97 10.86
N TYR A 39 11.01 -13.38 9.64
CA TYR A 39 12.30 -13.08 9.03
C TYR A 39 12.58 -11.58 9.01
N TYR A 40 11.62 -10.76 8.57
CA TYR A 40 11.78 -9.31 8.52
C TYR A 40 11.85 -8.68 9.91
N LYS A 41 11.10 -9.22 10.87
CA LYS A 41 11.20 -8.80 12.27
C LYS A 41 12.63 -9.00 12.81
N GLU A 42 13.21 -10.19 12.62
CA GLU A 42 14.56 -10.49 13.07
C GLU A 42 15.62 -9.64 12.33
N LEU A 43 15.46 -9.48 11.01
CA LEU A 43 16.35 -8.66 10.18
C LEU A 43 16.37 -7.19 10.62
N LEU A 44 15.23 -6.64 11.02
CA LEU A 44 15.05 -5.19 11.22
C LEU A 44 15.12 -4.75 12.70
N LYS A 45 15.02 -5.68 13.66
CA LYS A 45 14.90 -5.35 15.09
C LYS A 45 16.03 -4.48 15.65
N GLU A 46 17.25 -4.62 15.14
CA GLU A 46 18.42 -3.83 15.59
C GLU A 46 18.57 -2.51 14.80
N HIS A 47 17.65 -2.22 13.90
CA HIS A 47 17.72 -1.08 12.97
C HIS A 47 16.53 -0.12 13.09
N THR A 48 15.75 -0.22 14.18
CA THR A 48 14.58 0.64 14.41
C THR A 48 14.93 2.12 14.64
N ASN A 49 16.20 2.44 14.84
CA ASN A 49 16.70 3.81 14.87
C ASN A 49 16.82 4.47 13.48
N LYS A 50 16.64 3.71 12.40
CA LYS A 50 16.65 4.20 11.03
C LYS A 50 15.22 4.52 10.58
N LYS A 51 15.09 5.41 9.59
CA LYS A 51 13.82 5.66 8.92
C LYS A 51 13.61 4.65 7.79
N MET A 52 12.41 4.11 7.68
CA MET A 52 12.01 3.26 6.55
C MET A 52 11.14 4.07 5.60
N ILE A 53 11.46 4.00 4.30
CA ILE A 53 10.63 4.51 3.21
C ILE A 53 9.89 3.33 2.61
N CYS A 54 8.56 3.29 2.77
CA CYS A 54 7.70 2.27 2.18
C CYS A 54 7.02 2.82 0.93
N THR A 55 7.27 2.20 -0.23
CA THR A 55 6.74 2.69 -1.52
C THR A 55 5.44 2.03 -1.95
N ASN A 56 4.96 1.03 -1.19
CA ASN A 56 3.69 0.37 -1.39
C ASN A 56 3.03 0.08 -0.05
N PRO A 57 2.11 0.94 0.42
CA PRO A 57 1.45 0.78 1.72
C PRO A 57 0.45 -0.37 1.81
N ASP A 58 0.08 -0.99 0.67
CA ASP A 58 -0.80 -2.16 0.69
C ASP A 58 -0.19 -3.27 1.55
N LEU A 59 -1.02 -3.91 2.39
CA LEU A 59 -0.59 -5.02 3.23
C LEU A 59 -0.57 -6.32 2.43
N ILE A 60 -1.55 -6.50 1.55
CA ILE A 60 -1.78 -7.69 0.75
C ILE A 60 -2.22 -7.32 -0.67
N VAL A 61 -2.00 -8.22 -1.59
CA VAL A 61 -2.50 -8.14 -2.97
C VAL A 61 -2.97 -9.52 -3.43
N ASP A 62 -4.04 -9.55 -4.24
CA ASP A 62 -4.45 -10.77 -4.92
C ASP A 62 -3.70 -10.89 -6.26
N LYS A 63 -2.96 -11.98 -6.44
CA LYS A 63 -2.20 -12.30 -7.65
C LYS A 63 -2.69 -13.63 -8.22
N GLY A 64 -3.65 -13.54 -9.11
CA GLY A 64 -4.40 -14.70 -9.58
C GLY A 64 -5.21 -15.32 -8.43
N GLU A 65 -4.97 -16.60 -8.14
CA GLU A 65 -5.64 -17.31 -7.05
C GLU A 65 -4.93 -17.22 -5.70
N ARG A 66 -3.77 -16.55 -5.65
CA ARG A 66 -2.96 -16.43 -4.44
C ARG A 66 -3.04 -15.04 -3.87
N ARG A 67 -3.06 -14.96 -2.55
CA ARG A 67 -2.94 -13.72 -1.79
C ARG A 67 -1.50 -13.61 -1.31
N GLU A 68 -0.83 -12.51 -1.65
CA GLU A 68 0.57 -12.27 -1.31
C GLU A 68 0.69 -11.04 -0.40
N LEU A 69 1.71 -11.05 0.47
CA LEU A 69 2.06 -9.90 1.30
C LEU A 69 2.75 -8.82 0.47
N CYS A 70 2.50 -7.55 0.82
CA CYS A 70 3.13 -6.39 0.21
C CYS A 70 4.11 -5.68 1.16
N ALA A 71 4.82 -4.68 0.66
CA ALA A 71 5.78 -3.89 1.43
C ALA A 71 5.18 -3.28 2.70
N GLY A 72 3.91 -2.87 2.66
CA GLY A 72 3.18 -2.37 3.82
C GLY A 72 3.14 -3.34 4.99
N SER A 73 3.10 -4.65 4.75
CA SER A 73 3.17 -5.65 5.82
C SER A 73 4.51 -5.64 6.54
N VAL A 74 5.62 -5.47 5.82
CA VAL A 74 6.96 -5.34 6.43
C VAL A 74 7.08 -4.01 7.18
N ALA A 75 6.59 -2.92 6.58
CA ALA A 75 6.58 -1.60 7.19
C ALA A 75 5.79 -1.60 8.52
N LEU A 76 4.63 -2.26 8.56
CA LEU A 76 3.81 -2.40 9.77
C LEU A 76 4.54 -3.19 10.86
N VAL A 77 5.30 -4.23 10.50
CA VAL A 77 6.15 -4.97 11.45
C VAL A 77 7.21 -4.04 12.03
N PHE A 78 7.84 -3.22 11.19
CA PHE A 78 8.87 -2.27 11.61
C PHE A 78 8.31 -1.19 12.56
N GLU A 79 7.14 -0.62 12.28
CA GLU A 79 6.45 0.33 13.17
C GLU A 79 6.11 -0.30 14.53
N LYS A 80 5.62 -1.55 14.54
CA LYS A 80 5.31 -2.27 15.80
C LYS A 80 6.55 -2.50 16.68
N MET A 81 7.73 -2.47 16.09
CA MET A 81 9.00 -2.53 16.84
C MET A 81 9.52 -1.16 17.28
N GLY A 82 8.79 -0.08 16.98
CA GLY A 82 9.17 1.30 17.32
C GLY A 82 9.96 2.02 16.23
N GLY A 83 10.05 1.47 15.01
CA GLY A 83 10.68 2.13 13.87
C GLY A 83 9.79 3.21 13.25
N GLU A 84 10.41 4.26 12.69
CA GLU A 84 9.71 5.33 11.96
C GLU A 84 9.56 4.92 10.47
N VAL A 85 8.33 4.96 9.94
CA VAL A 85 8.03 4.67 8.53
C VAL A 85 7.47 5.92 7.84
N ILE A 86 8.02 6.22 6.66
CA ILE A 86 7.48 7.21 5.73
C ILE A 86 6.83 6.45 4.57
N TYR A 87 5.52 6.61 4.42
CA TYR A 87 4.76 5.92 3.39
C TYR A 87 4.60 6.76 2.13
N PHE A 88 4.84 6.15 0.97
CA PHE A 88 4.51 6.68 -0.34
C PHE A 88 3.57 5.71 -1.06
N GLY A 89 2.57 6.26 -1.76
CA GLY A 89 1.53 5.50 -2.43
C GLY A 89 0.16 5.75 -1.81
N LYS A 90 -0.87 5.01 -2.27
CA LYS A 90 -2.23 5.09 -1.72
C LYS A 90 -2.23 4.63 -0.24
N PRO A 91 -2.99 5.27 0.65
CA PRO A 91 -3.98 6.33 0.44
C PRO A 91 -3.41 7.75 0.52
N PHE A 92 -2.11 7.95 0.53
CA PHE A 92 -1.48 9.24 0.78
C PHE A 92 -1.66 10.22 -0.38
N PRO A 93 -1.92 11.52 -0.09
CA PRO A 93 -2.28 12.52 -1.10
C PRO A 93 -1.24 12.74 -2.20
N GLU A 94 0.04 12.51 -1.90
CA GLU A 94 1.15 12.78 -2.78
C GLU A 94 1.03 12.06 -4.13
N VAL A 95 0.61 10.78 -4.12
CA VAL A 95 0.45 9.99 -5.34
C VAL A 95 -0.65 10.54 -6.24
N TYR A 96 -1.73 11.02 -5.64
CA TYR A 96 -2.84 11.62 -6.39
C TYR A 96 -2.46 12.99 -6.93
N ASN A 97 -1.78 13.83 -6.12
CA ASN A 97 -1.33 15.16 -6.52
C ASN A 97 -0.33 15.13 -7.70
N GLN A 98 0.48 14.08 -7.78
CA GLN A 98 1.39 13.87 -8.90
C GLN A 98 0.65 13.40 -10.17
N SER A 99 -0.43 12.64 -10.02
CA SER A 99 -1.16 12.05 -11.13
C SER A 99 -2.23 12.97 -11.70
N ILE A 100 -2.78 13.89 -10.90
CA ILE A 100 -3.95 14.70 -11.25
C ILE A 100 -3.57 16.17 -11.43
N ASN A 101 -3.31 16.54 -12.67
CA ASN A 101 -3.01 17.94 -13.07
C ASN A 101 -4.26 18.83 -13.20
N ASN A 102 -5.39 18.50 -12.59
CA ASN A 102 -6.67 19.11 -12.90
C ASN A 102 -7.30 19.83 -11.71
N LYS A 103 -6.95 21.07 -11.49
CA LYS A 103 -7.71 21.96 -10.60
C LYS A 103 -9.12 22.19 -11.16
N GLY A 104 -10.14 21.73 -10.44
CA GLY A 104 -11.54 22.00 -10.74
C GLY A 104 -12.32 20.92 -11.51
N LYS A 105 -11.72 19.79 -11.84
CA LYS A 105 -12.46 18.63 -12.39
C LYS A 105 -12.92 17.70 -11.29
N LYS A 106 -14.08 17.06 -11.52
CA LYS A 106 -14.52 15.94 -10.69
C LYS A 106 -13.61 14.74 -10.95
N VAL A 107 -13.17 14.11 -9.88
CA VAL A 107 -12.31 12.92 -9.92
C VAL A 107 -13.07 11.74 -9.35
N LEU A 108 -13.08 10.62 -10.06
CA LEU A 108 -13.57 9.34 -9.59
C LEU A 108 -12.36 8.41 -9.37
N SER A 109 -12.16 8.01 -8.12
CA SER A 109 -11.17 6.98 -7.79
C SER A 109 -11.82 5.61 -7.88
N ILE A 110 -11.20 4.69 -8.62
CA ILE A 110 -11.69 3.33 -8.83
C ILE A 110 -10.67 2.36 -8.24
N GLY A 111 -11.12 1.44 -7.39
CA GLY A 111 -10.25 0.43 -6.82
C GLY A 111 -11.00 -0.62 -6.02
N ASP A 112 -10.29 -1.61 -5.51
CA ASP A 112 -10.87 -2.73 -4.77
C ASP A 112 -10.48 -2.78 -3.29
N ASN A 113 -9.62 -1.87 -2.86
CA ASN A 113 -9.12 -1.83 -1.49
C ASN A 113 -9.67 -0.63 -0.72
N LEU A 114 -10.48 -0.91 0.31
CA LEU A 114 -11.08 0.11 1.17
C LEU A 114 -10.03 0.93 1.93
N ASN A 115 -8.90 0.31 2.33
CA ASN A 115 -7.85 0.98 3.10
C ASN A 115 -6.98 1.92 2.28
N THR A 116 -6.84 1.69 0.99
CA THR A 116 -5.92 2.44 0.13
C THR A 116 -6.66 3.23 -0.94
N ASP A 117 -7.40 2.57 -1.83
CA ASP A 117 -8.07 3.23 -2.94
C ASP A 117 -9.20 4.15 -2.46
N ILE A 118 -10.09 3.61 -1.62
CA ILE A 118 -11.27 4.35 -1.16
C ILE A 118 -10.90 5.38 -0.11
N LYS A 119 -10.07 5.03 0.88
CA LYS A 119 -9.57 6.02 1.84
C LYS A 119 -8.78 7.13 1.18
N GLY A 120 -7.98 6.83 0.17
CA GLY A 120 -7.25 7.84 -0.59
C GLY A 120 -8.18 8.82 -1.30
N ALA A 121 -9.27 8.33 -1.91
CA ALA A 121 -10.32 9.17 -2.48
C ALA A 121 -10.98 10.06 -1.40
N ASN A 122 -11.34 9.46 -0.26
CA ASN A 122 -12.02 10.18 0.82
C ASN A 122 -11.14 11.30 1.41
N LEU A 123 -9.84 11.07 1.61
CA LEU A 123 -8.90 12.09 2.11
C LEU A 123 -8.82 13.32 1.20
N LEU A 124 -9.07 13.14 -0.09
CA LEU A 124 -9.02 14.20 -1.10
C LEU A 124 -10.41 14.73 -1.50
N ASN A 125 -11.48 14.25 -0.85
CA ASN A 125 -12.87 14.56 -1.21
C ASN A 125 -13.20 14.21 -2.67
N TYR A 126 -12.64 13.10 -3.19
CA TYR A 126 -12.97 12.54 -4.49
C TYR A 126 -14.11 11.54 -4.37
N ASP A 127 -14.89 11.41 -5.44
CA ASP A 127 -15.85 10.30 -5.55
C ASP A 127 -15.09 8.96 -5.63
N SER A 128 -15.67 7.92 -5.04
CA SER A 128 -15.08 6.59 -4.98
C SER A 128 -16.00 5.51 -5.56
N LEU A 129 -15.42 4.60 -6.33
CA LEU A 129 -16.08 3.40 -6.84
C LEU A 129 -15.30 2.18 -6.36
N ILE A 130 -15.95 1.32 -5.56
CA ILE A 130 -15.37 0.06 -5.11
C ILE A 130 -15.68 -1.06 -6.10
N ILE A 131 -14.66 -1.84 -6.46
CA ILE A 131 -14.80 -3.09 -7.19
C ILE A 131 -14.95 -4.22 -6.17
N SER A 132 -16.19 -4.68 -5.99
CA SER A 132 -16.54 -5.59 -4.90
C SER A 132 -16.04 -7.04 -5.05
N ASN A 133 -15.61 -7.43 -6.25
CA ASN A 133 -15.01 -8.75 -6.51
C ASN A 133 -13.47 -8.76 -6.36
N GLY A 134 -12.91 -7.79 -5.63
CA GLY A 134 -11.48 -7.69 -5.31
C GLY A 134 -11.14 -8.14 -3.88
N ILE A 135 -10.24 -7.43 -3.23
CA ILE A 135 -9.64 -7.77 -1.92
C ILE A 135 -10.69 -8.06 -0.83
N HIS A 136 -11.81 -7.33 -0.82
CA HIS A 136 -12.86 -7.45 0.20
C HIS A 136 -14.05 -8.31 -0.24
N LYS A 137 -13.94 -9.10 -1.33
CA LYS A 137 -15.07 -9.83 -1.90
C LYS A 137 -15.81 -10.73 -0.91
N ASP A 138 -15.06 -11.46 -0.08
CA ASP A 138 -15.65 -12.42 0.85
C ASP A 138 -16.35 -11.71 2.02
N GLU A 139 -15.77 -10.63 2.53
CA GLU A 139 -16.38 -9.80 3.56
C GLU A 139 -17.65 -9.12 3.02
N ILE A 140 -17.58 -8.51 1.84
CA ILE A 140 -18.72 -7.82 1.22
C ILE A 140 -19.85 -8.81 0.90
N LYS A 141 -19.51 -10.00 0.39
CA LYS A 141 -20.51 -11.05 0.11
C LYS A 141 -21.19 -11.53 1.38
N LYS A 142 -20.47 -11.62 2.50
CA LYS A 142 -21.00 -12.14 3.77
C LYS A 142 -21.80 -11.09 4.54
N GLU A 143 -21.36 -9.85 4.58
CA GLU A 143 -21.86 -8.83 5.50
C GLU A 143 -22.48 -7.61 4.79
N GLY A 144 -22.25 -7.45 3.50
CA GLY A 144 -22.66 -6.29 2.71
C GLY A 144 -21.70 -5.12 2.79
N ILE A 145 -21.72 -4.27 1.75
CA ILE A 145 -20.76 -3.15 1.61
C ILE A 145 -20.92 -2.11 2.74
N GLU A 146 -22.13 -1.86 3.22
CA GLU A 146 -22.40 -0.84 4.24
C GLU A 146 -21.72 -1.20 5.57
N ILE A 147 -21.75 -2.46 5.98
CA ILE A 147 -21.11 -2.92 7.22
C ILE A 147 -19.59 -2.92 7.05
N VAL A 148 -19.12 -3.45 5.93
CA VAL A 148 -17.68 -3.55 5.67
C VAL A 148 -17.06 -2.17 5.53
N SER A 149 -17.62 -1.27 4.73
CA SER A 149 -17.09 0.09 4.55
C SER A 149 -17.05 0.87 5.88
N LYS A 150 -18.06 0.70 6.74
CA LYS A 150 -18.09 1.31 8.06
C LYS A 150 -16.97 0.78 8.97
N ARG A 151 -16.69 -0.53 8.92
CA ARG A 151 -15.57 -1.16 9.67
C ARG A 151 -14.23 -0.57 9.27
N TYR A 152 -14.06 -0.27 7.97
CA TYR A 152 -12.85 0.34 7.41
C TYR A 152 -12.87 1.88 7.48
N GLU A 153 -13.91 2.51 8.04
CA GLU A 153 -14.07 3.97 8.07
C GLU A 153 -13.93 4.59 6.67
N ALA A 154 -14.51 3.94 5.66
CA ALA A 154 -14.42 4.33 4.27
C ALA A 154 -15.78 4.73 3.71
N ILE A 155 -15.85 5.83 2.97
CA ILE A 155 -17.06 6.32 2.29
C ILE A 155 -17.03 5.80 0.86
N VAL A 156 -17.99 4.96 0.49
CA VAL A 156 -18.14 4.40 -0.85
C VAL A 156 -19.32 5.10 -1.54
N ASN A 157 -19.05 5.79 -2.66
CA ASN A 157 -20.10 6.48 -3.43
C ASN A 157 -20.75 5.53 -4.45
N PHE A 158 -19.95 4.66 -5.08
CA PHE A 158 -20.42 3.75 -6.11
C PHE A 158 -19.82 2.35 -5.89
N ILE A 159 -20.55 1.33 -6.36
CA ILE A 159 -20.12 -0.07 -6.30
C ILE A 159 -20.34 -0.75 -7.65
N GLN A 160 -19.36 -1.51 -8.10
CA GLN A 160 -19.47 -2.46 -9.21
C GLN A 160 -18.84 -3.78 -8.79
N THR A 161 -19.33 -4.88 -9.38
CA THR A 161 -18.74 -6.20 -9.15
C THR A 161 -17.40 -6.34 -9.86
N GLU A 162 -17.34 -5.86 -11.09
CA GLU A 162 -16.17 -5.89 -11.97
C GLU A 162 -16.04 -4.54 -12.67
N LEU A 163 -14.84 -4.18 -13.08
CA LEU A 163 -14.63 -2.98 -13.89
C LEU A 163 -15.19 -3.20 -15.30
N LYS A 164 -16.26 -2.49 -15.62
CA LYS A 164 -16.90 -2.49 -16.95
C LYS A 164 -17.08 -1.02 -17.38
N TRP A 165 -16.69 -0.76 -18.61
CA TRP A 165 -16.83 0.55 -19.25
C TRP A 165 -18.08 0.60 -20.11
#